data_d5cd883b48d22a7e768680b5ab0cbce6
#
_entry.id   d5cd883b48d22a7e768680b5ab0cbce6
#
_cell.length_a   1.000
_cell.length_b   1.000
_cell.length_c   1.000
_cell.angle_alpha   90.00
_cell.angle_beta   90.00
_cell.angle_gamma   90.00
#
_symmetry.space_group_name_H-M   'P 1'
#
loop_
_entity.id
_entity.type
_entity.pdbx_description
1 polymer ?
#
loop_
_entity_poly.entity_id
_entity_poly.type
_entity_poly.pdbx_seq_one_letter_code
_entity_poly.pdbx_strand_id
1 'polypeptide(L)'
;IGFRLLTPVAYLLELGGRNMRKWKAWLFALAVLIGIGTIGTVSMKAEAQNLNQGKRVLFISSYSYGWDTVQTQIEGIKAGVDENTTIDYEFMDTKRFRTDEWLNMFHDMLKYHLENTDPYDVVIVGDDAALQFAMEYREELFPEIPVVFEGVNDEEYAMKAAENPLVTGIIEKLSVEKNIDMALKVNPTVVAILDDSVTADAERKNFYSAEAEYPELEFSEINSSELTTAQLQQAISKVDDKTILIYIVMSKDGSGKQYTSDQAVRMVVNYSKVPVYRM
;
A
#
# COMPACT_ATOMS: atom_id res chain seq x y z
N ILE A 1 0.77 -2.60 14.70
CA ILE A 1 0.98 -2.17 13.29
C ILE A 1 2.20 -1.28 13.29
N GLY A 2 3.27 -1.71 12.67
CA GLY A 2 4.51 -0.93 12.54
C GLY A 2 4.66 -0.43 11.11
N PHE A 3 4.73 0.88 10.93
CA PHE A 3 5.02 1.50 9.62
C PHE A 3 6.52 1.74 9.50
N ARG A 4 7.09 1.42 8.36
CA ARG A 4 8.48 1.71 8.03
C ARG A 4 8.54 2.61 6.79
N LEU A 5 9.06 3.82 6.96
CA LEU A 5 9.28 4.77 5.88
C LEU A 5 10.49 4.34 5.04
N LEU A 6 10.26 4.11 3.76
CA LEU A 6 11.31 3.91 2.77
C LEU A 6 11.68 5.27 2.19
N THR A 7 12.73 5.92 2.70
CA THR A 7 13.24 7.16 2.12
C THR A 7 14.63 6.96 1.54
N PRO A 8 14.88 7.36 0.28
CA PRO A 8 16.23 7.43 -0.30
C PRO A 8 17.13 8.45 0.43
N VAL A 9 16.57 9.30 1.28
CA VAL A 9 17.29 10.39 1.98
C VAL A 9 18.23 9.87 3.09
N ALA A 10 17.99 8.70 3.67
CA ALA A 10 18.84 8.16 4.73
C ALA A 10 20.24 7.73 4.23
N TYR A 11 20.37 7.36 2.95
CA TYR A 11 21.66 6.92 2.39
C TYR A 11 22.62 8.08 2.03
N LEU A 12 22.10 9.30 1.88
CA LEU A 12 22.91 10.48 1.53
C LEU A 12 23.51 11.20 2.76
N LEU A 13 23.05 10.93 3.95
CA LEU A 13 23.53 11.60 5.17
C LEU A 13 24.77 10.95 5.79
N GLU A 14 25.10 9.72 5.47
CA GLU A 14 26.30 9.05 6.01
C GLU A 14 27.60 9.30 5.22
N LEU A 15 27.53 9.80 3.99
CA LEU A 15 28.71 10.08 3.16
C LEU A 15 29.19 11.54 3.19
N GLY A 16 28.52 12.45 3.92
CA GLY A 16 28.76 13.90 3.94
C GLY A 16 29.80 14.41 4.93
N GLY A 17 30.42 13.58 5.72
CA GLY A 17 31.17 13.99 6.95
C GLY A 17 32.64 14.30 6.79
N ARG A 18 33.20 14.69 5.64
CA ARG A 18 34.66 15.02 5.62
C ARG A 18 35.20 16.01 4.60
N ASN A 19 34.45 16.82 3.87
CA ASN A 19 35.10 17.82 2.96
C ASN A 19 34.33 19.14 2.71
N MET A 20 33.50 19.60 3.63
CA MET A 20 32.75 20.87 3.45
C MET A 20 33.58 22.16 3.60
N ARG A 21 34.85 22.10 3.94
CA ARG A 21 35.68 23.31 4.12
C ARG A 21 36.35 23.83 2.85
N LYS A 22 36.49 22.99 1.83
CA LYS A 22 37.16 23.37 0.56
C LYS A 22 36.20 23.83 -0.54
N TRP A 23 34.93 23.52 -0.47
CA TRP A 23 33.94 23.90 -1.49
C TRP A 23 33.42 25.34 -1.31
N LYS A 24 33.42 25.87 -0.10
CA LYS A 24 33.01 27.27 0.15
C LYS A 24 33.97 28.31 -0.42
N ALA A 25 35.26 27.97 -0.59
CA ALA A 25 36.23 28.86 -1.18
C ALA A 25 36.15 28.99 -2.70
N TRP A 26 35.62 27.97 -3.40
CA TRP A 26 35.47 28.00 -4.87
C TRP A 26 34.19 28.70 -5.33
N LEU A 27 33.14 28.70 -4.54
CA LEU A 27 31.89 29.39 -4.86
C LEU A 27 32.00 30.92 -4.69
N PHE A 28 32.94 31.42 -3.87
CA PHE A 28 33.16 32.87 -3.71
C PHE A 28 34.04 33.45 -4.83
N ALA A 29 34.90 32.64 -5.47
CA ALA A 29 35.76 33.09 -6.58
C ALA A 29 35.01 33.19 -7.93
N LEU A 30 33.90 32.49 -8.11
CA LEU A 30 33.12 32.50 -9.37
C LEU A 30 32.13 33.67 -9.43
N ALA A 31 31.78 34.27 -8.29
CA ALA A 31 30.81 35.36 -8.20
C ALA A 31 31.39 36.77 -8.49
N VAL A 32 32.71 36.88 -8.58
CA VAL A 32 33.39 38.18 -8.77
C VAL A 32 33.81 38.45 -10.22
N LEU A 33 33.69 37.48 -11.13
CA LEU A 33 34.17 37.60 -12.51
C LEU A 33 33.06 37.82 -13.58
N ILE A 34 31.82 38.02 -13.19
CA ILE A 34 30.71 38.37 -14.11
C ILE A 34 30.05 39.68 -13.67
N GLY A 35 30.83 40.69 -13.67
CA GLY A 35 30.35 42.05 -13.47
C GLY A 35 31.14 43.03 -14.33
N ILE A 36 30.81 43.13 -15.61
CA ILE A 36 30.86 44.34 -16.50
C ILE A 36 30.60 43.80 -17.94
N GLY A 37 29.47 44.08 -18.46
CA GLY A 37 29.23 43.91 -19.90
C GLY A 37 27.75 43.86 -20.28
N THR A 38 27.27 45.00 -20.72
CA THR A 38 26.10 45.27 -21.55
C THR A 38 24.71 45.09 -20.92
N ILE A 39 24.12 46.21 -20.65
CA ILE A 39 22.67 46.43 -20.51
C ILE A 39 21.99 46.05 -21.80
N GLY A 40 21.62 44.79 -21.88
CA GLY A 40 20.61 44.28 -22.82
C GLY A 40 19.39 43.96 -21.97
N THR A 41 18.30 44.74 -22.15
CA THR A 41 16.99 44.43 -21.59
C THR A 41 16.46 43.13 -22.20
N VAL A 42 16.96 42.00 -21.67
CA VAL A 42 16.23 40.75 -21.76
C VAL A 42 15.07 40.88 -20.79
N SER A 43 13.90 41.22 -21.34
CA SER A 43 12.64 41.05 -20.64
C SER A 43 12.51 39.56 -20.38
N MET A 44 13.07 39.09 -19.28
CA MET A 44 12.64 37.85 -18.67
C MET A 44 11.19 38.12 -18.24
N LYS A 45 10.24 37.71 -19.06
CA LYS A 45 8.96 37.31 -18.53
C LYS A 45 9.26 36.21 -17.56
N ALA A 46 9.41 36.57 -16.29
CA ALA A 46 9.10 35.69 -15.22
C ALA A 46 7.63 35.35 -15.45
N GLU A 47 7.35 34.19 -16.03
CA GLU A 47 6.08 33.55 -15.80
C GLU A 47 6.03 33.42 -14.28
N ALA A 48 5.27 34.32 -13.68
CA ALA A 48 4.77 34.08 -12.35
C ALA A 48 3.94 32.81 -12.51
N GLN A 49 4.59 31.65 -12.27
CA GLN A 49 3.87 30.43 -12.00
C GLN A 49 2.86 30.82 -10.95
N ASN A 50 1.62 30.56 -11.27
CA ASN A 50 0.48 30.87 -10.45
C ASN A 50 0.66 30.12 -9.12
N LEU A 51 1.34 30.73 -8.16
CA LEU A 51 1.57 30.21 -6.80
C LEU A 51 0.26 29.98 -6.03
N ASN A 52 -0.88 30.28 -6.68
CA ASN A 52 -2.22 30.09 -6.17
C ASN A 52 -2.98 28.91 -6.82
N GLN A 53 -2.38 28.18 -7.75
CA GLN A 53 -3.03 26.98 -8.26
C GLN A 53 -2.74 25.85 -7.26
N GLY A 54 -3.76 25.41 -6.54
CA GLY A 54 -3.67 24.32 -5.58
C GLY A 54 -3.13 23.05 -6.25
N LYS A 55 -2.47 22.20 -5.48
CA LYS A 55 -1.97 20.92 -5.96
C LYS A 55 -3.12 19.96 -6.28
N ARG A 56 -2.90 19.06 -7.22
CA ARG A 56 -3.86 18.02 -7.58
C ARG A 56 -3.31 16.64 -7.27
N VAL A 57 -4.07 15.87 -6.52
CA VAL A 57 -3.75 14.51 -6.10
C VAL A 57 -4.78 13.56 -6.68
N LEU A 58 -4.35 12.46 -7.27
CA LEU A 58 -5.20 11.34 -7.61
C LEU A 58 -4.98 10.23 -6.58
N PHE A 59 -6.02 9.80 -5.90
CA PHE A 59 -5.98 8.62 -5.05
C PHE A 59 -6.66 7.45 -5.73
N ILE A 60 -5.91 6.35 -5.94
CA ILE A 60 -6.41 5.10 -6.49
C ILE A 60 -6.42 4.06 -5.37
N SER A 61 -7.61 3.63 -4.96
CA SER A 61 -7.76 2.58 -3.96
C SER A 61 -7.94 1.21 -4.62
N SER A 62 -7.26 0.19 -4.10
CA SER A 62 -7.52 -1.21 -4.47
C SER A 62 -8.97 -1.63 -4.22
N TYR A 63 -9.65 -1.00 -3.27
CA TYR A 63 -10.96 -1.41 -2.78
C TYR A 63 -12.05 -0.42 -3.19
N SER A 64 -13.31 -0.77 -2.91
CA SER A 64 -14.45 0.14 -3.06
C SER A 64 -14.49 1.18 -1.95
N TYR A 65 -15.12 2.32 -2.22
CA TYR A 65 -15.33 3.39 -1.22
C TYR A 65 -15.95 2.90 0.10
N GLY A 66 -16.80 1.88 0.05
CA GLY A 66 -17.47 1.32 1.22
C GLY A 66 -16.65 0.29 2.01
N TRP A 67 -15.39 0.03 1.63
CA TRP A 67 -14.51 -0.85 2.39
C TRP A 67 -13.99 -0.14 3.64
N ASP A 68 -13.93 -0.85 4.76
CA ASP A 68 -13.74 -0.25 6.10
C ASP A 68 -12.46 0.60 6.24
N THR A 69 -11.35 0.20 5.57
CA THR A 69 -10.06 0.90 5.65
C THR A 69 -10.02 2.15 4.79
N VAL A 70 -10.79 2.19 3.68
CA VAL A 70 -10.71 3.27 2.67
C VAL A 70 -11.09 4.62 3.23
N GLN A 71 -12.08 4.68 4.12
CA GLN A 71 -12.48 5.94 4.76
C GLN A 71 -11.34 6.54 5.58
N THR A 72 -10.64 5.70 6.34
CA THR A 72 -9.50 6.12 7.17
C THR A 72 -8.31 6.56 6.30
N GLN A 73 -8.07 5.85 5.18
CA GLN A 73 -7.06 6.25 4.19
C GLN A 73 -7.36 7.64 3.64
N ILE A 74 -8.61 7.88 3.18
CA ILE A 74 -9.05 9.18 2.66
C ILE A 74 -8.92 10.29 3.72
N GLU A 75 -9.30 10.02 4.96
CA GLU A 75 -9.15 10.98 6.06
C GLU A 75 -7.68 11.30 6.33
N GLY A 76 -6.81 10.29 6.32
CA GLY A 76 -5.36 10.45 6.47
C GLY A 76 -4.74 11.28 5.35
N ILE A 77 -5.11 11.04 4.10
CA ILE A 77 -4.65 11.82 2.94
C ILE A 77 -5.09 13.28 3.08
N LYS A 78 -6.38 13.51 3.38
CA LYS A 78 -6.92 14.86 3.58
C LYS A 78 -6.22 15.63 4.70
N ALA A 79 -5.87 14.95 5.78
CA ALA A 79 -5.17 15.56 6.90
C ALA A 79 -3.69 15.86 6.60
N GLY A 80 -3.10 15.20 5.60
CA GLY A 80 -1.69 15.32 5.22
C GLY A 80 -1.41 16.31 4.09
N VAL A 81 -2.43 16.90 3.46
CA VAL A 81 -2.28 17.84 2.34
C VAL A 81 -2.76 19.24 2.71
N ASP A 82 -2.32 20.23 1.94
CA ASP A 82 -2.74 21.62 2.14
C ASP A 82 -4.23 21.83 1.78
N GLU A 83 -4.88 22.81 2.41
CA GLU A 83 -6.30 23.14 2.22
C GLU A 83 -6.67 23.45 0.76
N ASN A 84 -5.73 23.92 -0.05
CA ASN A 84 -5.92 24.23 -1.47
C ASN A 84 -5.68 23.03 -2.38
N THR A 85 -5.44 21.83 -1.86
CA THR A 85 -5.22 20.63 -2.64
C THR A 85 -6.55 20.03 -3.08
N THR A 86 -6.67 19.77 -4.38
CA THR A 86 -7.79 19.00 -4.93
C THR A 86 -7.43 17.53 -4.93
N ILE A 87 -8.32 16.66 -4.43
CA ILE A 87 -8.11 15.22 -4.41
C ILE A 87 -9.23 14.57 -5.21
N ASP A 88 -8.86 13.86 -6.26
CA ASP A 88 -9.77 13.01 -7.02
C ASP A 88 -9.58 11.54 -6.58
N TYR A 89 -10.63 10.74 -6.66
CA TYR A 89 -10.68 9.39 -6.10
C TYR A 89 -11.13 8.37 -7.14
N GLU A 90 -10.36 7.30 -7.30
CA GLU A 90 -10.70 6.15 -8.14
C GLU A 90 -10.65 4.85 -7.33
N PHE A 91 -11.60 3.96 -7.58
CA PHE A 91 -11.80 2.75 -6.78
C PHE A 91 -11.81 1.53 -7.68
N MET A 92 -10.80 0.67 -7.57
CA MET A 92 -10.66 -0.55 -8.37
C MET A 92 -11.65 -1.65 -7.98
N ASP A 93 -12.11 -1.66 -6.72
CA ASP A 93 -13.04 -2.65 -6.17
C ASP A 93 -12.61 -4.11 -6.34
N THR A 94 -11.33 -4.37 -6.16
CA THR A 94 -10.72 -5.69 -6.40
C THR A 94 -11.15 -6.77 -5.42
N LYS A 95 -11.85 -6.42 -4.33
CA LYS A 95 -12.47 -7.42 -3.45
C LYS A 95 -13.68 -8.10 -4.12
N ARG A 96 -14.35 -7.41 -5.06
CA ARG A 96 -15.50 -7.95 -5.81
C ARG A 96 -15.12 -8.42 -7.20
N PHE A 97 -14.26 -7.68 -7.89
CA PHE A 97 -13.96 -7.90 -9.29
C PHE A 97 -12.43 -7.98 -9.49
N ARG A 98 -11.93 -9.13 -9.98
CA ARG A 98 -10.51 -9.43 -10.13
C ARG A 98 -10.15 -10.06 -11.47
N THR A 99 -11.04 -9.93 -12.46
CA THR A 99 -10.80 -10.45 -13.80
C THR A 99 -9.97 -9.46 -14.62
N ASP A 100 -9.19 -9.98 -15.56
CA ASP A 100 -8.45 -9.14 -16.51
C ASP A 100 -9.37 -8.20 -17.28
N GLU A 101 -10.60 -8.66 -17.58
CA GLU A 101 -11.63 -7.83 -18.23
C GLU A 101 -11.97 -6.61 -17.37
N TRP A 102 -12.15 -6.78 -16.06
CA TRP A 102 -12.43 -5.69 -15.15
C TRP A 102 -11.23 -4.72 -15.05
N LEU A 103 -10.01 -5.23 -14.94
CA LEU A 103 -8.80 -4.41 -14.86
C LEU A 103 -8.60 -3.61 -16.15
N ASN A 104 -8.85 -4.21 -17.32
CA ASN A 104 -8.81 -3.51 -18.61
C ASN A 104 -9.88 -2.41 -18.70
N MET A 105 -11.10 -2.66 -18.22
CA MET A 105 -12.16 -1.63 -18.17
C MET A 105 -11.77 -0.48 -17.24
N PHE A 106 -11.19 -0.78 -16.08
CA PHE A 106 -10.70 0.24 -15.16
C PHE A 106 -9.55 1.04 -15.77
N HIS A 107 -8.62 0.39 -16.45
CA HIS A 107 -7.53 1.04 -17.20
C HIS A 107 -8.08 2.03 -18.23
N ASP A 108 -9.00 1.58 -19.09
CA ASP A 108 -9.55 2.43 -20.17
C ASP A 108 -10.32 3.62 -19.60
N MET A 109 -11.09 3.41 -18.52
CA MET A 109 -11.79 4.48 -17.81
C MET A 109 -10.80 5.49 -17.23
N LEU A 110 -9.79 5.02 -16.52
CA LEU A 110 -8.80 5.90 -15.88
C LEU A 110 -7.99 6.67 -16.93
N LYS A 111 -7.59 6.02 -18.02
CA LYS A 111 -6.92 6.68 -19.15
C LYS A 111 -7.78 7.82 -19.71
N TYR A 112 -9.05 7.55 -19.95
CA TYR A 112 -9.99 8.58 -20.41
C TYR A 112 -10.07 9.76 -19.43
N HIS A 113 -10.11 9.49 -18.10
CA HIS A 113 -10.13 10.55 -17.09
C HIS A 113 -8.84 11.37 -17.12
N LEU A 114 -7.68 10.73 -17.18
CA LEU A 114 -6.37 11.41 -17.24
C LEU A 114 -6.22 12.28 -18.49
N GLU A 115 -6.74 11.86 -19.63
CA GLU A 115 -6.71 12.61 -20.89
C GLU A 115 -7.67 13.80 -20.92
N ASN A 116 -8.71 13.82 -20.06
CA ASN A 116 -9.78 14.83 -20.07
C ASN A 116 -9.85 15.66 -18.79
N THR A 117 -8.84 15.58 -17.92
CA THR A 117 -8.70 16.41 -16.72
C THR A 117 -7.36 17.13 -16.71
N ASP A 118 -7.25 18.16 -15.86
CA ASP A 118 -5.95 18.80 -15.63
C ASP A 118 -4.96 17.80 -15.01
N PRO A 119 -3.66 17.92 -15.32
CA PRO A 119 -2.64 17.00 -14.81
C PRO A 119 -2.60 16.92 -13.29
N TYR A 120 -2.27 15.74 -12.76
CA TYR A 120 -2.02 15.52 -11.34
C TYR A 120 -0.54 15.78 -10.99
N ASP A 121 -0.30 16.35 -9.81
CA ASP A 121 1.05 16.53 -9.26
C ASP A 121 1.61 15.25 -8.63
N VAL A 122 0.72 14.38 -8.14
CA VAL A 122 1.07 13.10 -7.51
C VAL A 122 -0.10 12.12 -7.61
N VAL A 123 0.23 10.86 -7.74
CA VAL A 123 -0.71 9.73 -7.60
C VAL A 123 -0.42 9.02 -6.29
N ILE A 124 -1.43 8.83 -5.46
CA ILE A 124 -1.37 7.99 -4.26
C ILE A 124 -2.10 6.69 -4.57
N VAL A 125 -1.50 5.56 -4.27
CA VAL A 125 -2.10 4.24 -4.48
C VAL A 125 -2.23 3.51 -3.16
N GLY A 126 -3.43 3.06 -2.85
CA GLY A 126 -3.75 2.34 -1.62
C GLY A 126 -3.84 0.84 -1.83
N ASP A 127 -3.05 0.11 -1.05
CA ASP A 127 -2.95 -1.35 -1.03
C ASP A 127 -2.28 -1.98 -2.28
N ASP A 128 -2.05 -3.30 -2.23
CA ASP A 128 -1.23 -4.06 -3.18
C ASP A 128 -1.73 -4.01 -4.62
N ALA A 129 -3.04 -4.16 -4.84
CA ALA A 129 -3.58 -4.23 -6.19
C ALA A 129 -3.46 -2.88 -6.93
N ALA A 130 -3.62 -1.75 -6.21
CA ALA A 130 -3.46 -0.43 -6.79
C ALA A 130 -1.98 -0.13 -7.12
N LEU A 131 -1.04 -0.59 -6.27
CA LEU A 131 0.38 -0.48 -6.59
C LEU A 131 0.74 -1.34 -7.81
N GLN A 132 0.27 -2.59 -7.87
CA GLN A 132 0.52 -3.48 -9.02
C GLN A 132 -0.01 -2.86 -10.31
N PHE A 133 -1.25 -2.38 -10.30
CA PHE A 133 -1.86 -1.69 -11.44
C PHE A 133 -1.05 -0.45 -11.86
N ALA A 134 -0.69 0.41 -10.92
CA ALA A 134 0.07 1.62 -11.23
C ALA A 134 1.46 1.32 -11.79
N MET A 135 2.11 0.23 -11.39
CA MET A 135 3.41 -0.16 -11.92
C MET A 135 3.29 -0.84 -13.29
N GLU A 136 2.25 -1.63 -13.52
CA GLU A 136 1.99 -2.28 -14.80
C GLU A 136 1.76 -1.24 -15.92
N TYR A 137 0.98 -0.21 -15.63
CA TYR A 137 0.64 0.85 -16.59
C TYR A 137 1.46 2.14 -16.38
N ARG A 138 2.58 2.08 -15.65
CA ARG A 138 3.39 3.22 -15.23
C ARG A 138 3.76 4.14 -16.38
N GLU A 139 4.32 3.59 -17.44
CA GLU A 139 4.83 4.34 -18.58
C GLU A 139 3.71 4.93 -19.45
N GLU A 140 2.51 4.35 -19.40
CA GLU A 140 1.37 4.81 -20.18
C GLU A 140 0.56 5.86 -19.43
N LEU A 141 0.23 5.60 -18.16
CA LEU A 141 -0.71 6.44 -17.41
C LEU A 141 -0.02 7.52 -16.56
N PHE A 142 1.20 7.25 -16.06
CA PHE A 142 1.88 8.12 -15.09
C PHE A 142 3.37 8.35 -15.38
N PRO A 143 3.80 8.60 -16.64
CA PRO A 143 5.23 8.56 -17.01
C PRO A 143 6.12 9.48 -16.19
N GLU A 144 5.66 10.69 -15.90
CA GLU A 144 6.42 11.72 -15.18
C GLU A 144 5.81 12.08 -13.82
N ILE A 145 4.71 11.41 -13.41
CA ILE A 145 4.00 11.74 -12.18
C ILE A 145 4.56 10.89 -11.03
N PRO A 146 4.96 11.48 -9.90
CA PRO A 146 5.33 10.72 -8.72
C PRO A 146 4.19 9.82 -8.23
N VAL A 147 4.53 8.58 -7.84
CA VAL A 147 3.59 7.63 -7.23
C VAL A 147 3.98 7.39 -5.79
N VAL A 148 3.04 7.54 -4.87
CA VAL A 148 3.20 7.25 -3.46
C VAL A 148 2.28 6.12 -3.09
N PHE A 149 2.82 5.00 -2.65
CA PHE A 149 2.01 3.86 -2.18
C PHE A 149 1.85 3.86 -0.66
N GLU A 150 0.72 3.34 -0.19
CA GLU A 150 0.44 3.16 1.23
C GLU A 150 -0.34 1.86 1.47
N GLY A 151 -0.21 1.28 2.67
CA GLY A 151 -0.91 0.05 3.05
C GLY A 151 -0.49 -1.20 2.27
N VAL A 152 0.67 -1.19 1.61
CA VAL A 152 1.16 -2.31 0.80
C VAL A 152 1.76 -3.38 1.70
N ASN A 153 1.30 -4.61 1.56
CA ASN A 153 1.72 -5.76 2.36
C ASN A 153 2.86 -6.56 1.70
N ASP A 154 2.97 -6.58 0.37
CA ASP A 154 4.08 -7.20 -0.35
C ASP A 154 5.33 -6.31 -0.29
N GLU A 155 6.14 -6.50 0.78
CA GLU A 155 7.38 -5.73 1.00
C GLU A 155 8.36 -5.88 -0.18
N GLU A 156 8.49 -7.08 -0.75
CA GLU A 156 9.40 -7.35 -1.87
C GLU A 156 8.98 -6.56 -3.11
N TYR A 157 7.69 -6.61 -3.45
CA TYR A 157 7.15 -5.87 -4.58
C TYR A 157 7.26 -4.35 -4.38
N ALA A 158 6.94 -3.85 -3.19
CA ALA A 158 7.05 -2.44 -2.84
C ALA A 158 8.49 -1.93 -2.95
N MET A 159 9.46 -2.70 -2.47
CA MET A 159 10.89 -2.37 -2.58
C MET A 159 11.34 -2.33 -4.03
N LYS A 160 10.91 -3.29 -4.86
CA LYS A 160 11.20 -3.31 -6.29
C LYS A 160 10.56 -2.11 -7.01
N ALA A 161 9.33 -1.77 -6.70
CA ALA A 161 8.67 -0.58 -7.26
C ALA A 161 9.43 0.71 -6.90
N ALA A 162 9.93 0.81 -5.67
CA ALA A 162 10.70 1.96 -5.17
C ALA A 162 12.13 2.07 -5.75
N GLU A 163 12.59 1.15 -6.60
CA GLU A 163 13.81 1.35 -7.42
C GLU A 163 13.61 2.47 -8.46
N ASN A 164 12.36 2.73 -8.85
CA ASN A 164 12.03 3.90 -9.66
C ASN A 164 12.10 5.17 -8.78
N PRO A 165 12.90 6.20 -9.15
CA PRO A 165 13.10 7.40 -8.33
C PRO A 165 11.81 8.23 -8.14
N LEU A 166 10.79 8.01 -8.94
CA LEU A 166 9.47 8.66 -8.83
C LEU A 166 8.46 7.81 -8.05
N VAL A 167 8.89 6.71 -7.42
CA VAL A 167 8.02 5.82 -6.64
C VAL A 167 8.54 5.70 -5.22
N THR A 168 7.67 5.95 -4.25
CA THR A 168 7.98 5.81 -2.82
C THR A 168 6.72 5.49 -2.04
N GLY A 169 6.82 5.11 -0.78
CA GLY A 169 5.62 4.90 0.03
C GLY A 169 5.87 4.27 1.38
N ILE A 170 4.81 3.69 1.93
CA ILE A 170 4.76 3.06 3.24
C ILE A 170 4.24 1.65 3.08
N ILE A 171 5.00 0.67 3.59
CA ILE A 171 4.57 -0.71 3.70
C ILE A 171 3.82 -0.95 5.01
N GLU A 172 2.82 -1.83 4.96
CA GLU A 172 2.17 -2.37 6.14
C GLU A 172 2.76 -3.75 6.45
N LYS A 173 3.29 -3.93 7.66
CA LYS A 173 3.85 -5.22 8.09
C LYS A 173 3.02 -5.80 9.22
N LEU A 174 2.44 -6.96 8.98
CA LEU A 174 1.73 -7.71 10.00
C LEU A 174 2.73 -8.33 10.99
N SER A 175 2.35 -8.36 12.27
CA SER A 175 3.19 -8.90 13.35
C SER A 175 2.88 -10.38 13.59
N VAL A 176 3.04 -11.25 12.57
CA VAL A 176 2.73 -12.68 12.66
C VAL A 176 3.50 -13.33 13.80
N GLU A 177 4.82 -13.13 13.85
CA GLU A 177 5.69 -13.72 14.87
C GLU A 177 5.27 -13.32 16.28
N LYS A 178 4.94 -12.04 16.49
CA LYS A 178 4.49 -11.56 17.82
C LYS A 178 3.17 -12.16 18.26
N ASN A 179 2.27 -12.43 17.31
CA ASN A 179 1.01 -13.10 17.64
C ASN A 179 1.24 -14.56 17.98
N ILE A 180 2.13 -15.25 17.25
CA ILE A 180 2.54 -16.62 17.56
C ILE A 180 3.21 -16.66 18.93
N ASP A 181 4.19 -15.80 19.22
CA ASP A 181 4.87 -15.70 20.51
C ASP A 181 3.91 -15.51 21.70
N MET A 182 2.87 -14.71 21.51
CA MET A 182 1.84 -14.53 22.54
C MET A 182 1.03 -15.79 22.79
N ALA A 183 0.81 -16.60 21.75
CA ALA A 183 -0.03 -17.79 21.78
C ALA A 183 0.73 -19.09 22.08
N LEU A 184 2.05 -19.10 21.89
CA LEU A 184 2.95 -20.27 21.93
C LEU A 184 2.97 -21.06 23.24
N LYS A 185 2.34 -20.57 24.30
CA LYS A 185 2.49 -21.21 25.60
C LYS A 185 1.91 -22.63 25.69
N VAL A 186 1.11 -23.10 24.71
CA VAL A 186 0.41 -24.40 24.78
C VAL A 186 0.11 -25.08 23.42
N ASN A 187 0.35 -24.49 22.25
CA ASN A 187 -0.30 -24.92 20.99
C ASN A 187 0.69 -25.28 19.86
N PRO A 188 0.66 -26.53 19.31
CA PRO A 188 1.58 -26.96 18.26
C PRO A 188 1.14 -26.64 16.83
N THR A 189 -0.07 -26.13 16.60
CA THR A 189 -0.62 -25.87 15.28
C THR A 189 -1.01 -24.42 15.12
N VAL A 190 -0.70 -23.80 13.97
CA VAL A 190 -1.12 -22.45 13.60
C VAL A 190 -1.99 -22.51 12.36
N VAL A 191 -3.19 -21.93 12.43
CA VAL A 191 -4.13 -21.90 11.31
C VAL A 191 -4.48 -20.46 10.98
N ALA A 192 -4.21 -20.03 9.75
CA ALA A 192 -4.63 -18.74 9.25
C ALA A 192 -5.99 -18.83 8.53
N ILE A 193 -6.82 -17.78 8.66
CA ILE A 193 -8.02 -17.62 7.83
C ILE A 193 -7.72 -16.52 6.81
N LEU A 194 -7.74 -16.92 5.54
CA LEU A 194 -7.42 -16.09 4.37
C LEU A 194 -8.47 -16.29 3.27
N ASP A 195 -8.53 -15.37 2.33
CA ASP A 195 -9.21 -15.54 1.05
C ASP A 195 -8.20 -15.62 -0.11
N ASP A 196 -8.65 -15.44 -1.35
CA ASP A 196 -7.83 -15.41 -2.56
C ASP A 196 -7.59 -13.98 -3.10
N SER A 197 -7.69 -12.94 -2.23
CA SER A 197 -7.42 -11.56 -2.63
C SER A 197 -5.92 -11.31 -2.80
N VAL A 198 -5.55 -10.27 -3.55
CA VAL A 198 -4.15 -9.86 -3.74
C VAL A 198 -3.47 -9.61 -2.38
N THR A 199 -4.17 -8.96 -1.46
CA THR A 199 -3.71 -8.78 -0.08
C THR A 199 -3.49 -10.12 0.62
N ALA A 200 -4.43 -11.08 0.45
CA ALA A 200 -4.29 -12.41 1.04
C ALA A 200 -3.09 -13.18 0.46
N ASP A 201 -2.77 -12.99 -0.82
CA ASP A 201 -1.61 -13.62 -1.45
C ASP A 201 -0.29 -13.09 -0.86
N ALA A 202 -0.22 -11.77 -0.61
CA ALA A 202 0.93 -11.16 0.08
C ALA A 202 1.05 -11.65 1.52
N GLU A 203 -0.05 -11.65 2.27
CA GLU A 203 -0.07 -12.09 3.67
C GLU A 203 0.13 -13.60 3.84
N ARG A 204 -0.26 -14.40 2.87
CA ARG A 204 0.03 -15.85 2.85
C ARG A 204 1.54 -16.09 2.78
N LYS A 205 2.28 -15.33 1.98
CA LYS A 205 3.75 -15.41 1.95
C LYS A 205 4.34 -15.04 3.32
N ASN A 206 3.86 -13.94 3.91
CA ASN A 206 4.32 -13.48 5.22
C ASN A 206 4.00 -14.52 6.32
N PHE A 207 2.80 -15.12 6.29
CA PHE A 207 2.37 -16.15 7.22
C PHE A 207 3.26 -17.40 7.15
N TYR A 208 3.47 -17.95 5.95
CA TYR A 208 4.30 -19.13 5.78
C TYR A 208 5.80 -18.85 5.94
N SER A 209 6.26 -17.61 5.77
CA SER A 209 7.66 -17.28 6.06
C SER A 209 8.00 -17.42 7.54
N ALA A 210 7.03 -17.25 8.44
CA ALA A 210 7.20 -17.44 9.86
C ALA A 210 7.46 -18.92 10.24
N GLU A 211 7.07 -19.90 9.42
CA GLU A 211 7.30 -21.33 9.66
C GLU A 211 8.80 -21.64 9.86
N ALA A 212 9.68 -20.92 9.17
CA ALA A 212 11.12 -21.10 9.30
C ALA A 212 11.66 -20.77 10.71
N GLU A 213 10.97 -19.90 11.44
CA GLU A 213 11.34 -19.49 12.81
C GLU A 213 10.70 -20.37 13.88
N TYR A 214 9.67 -21.14 13.51
CA TYR A 214 8.93 -22.02 14.43
C TYR A 214 8.82 -23.45 13.87
N PRO A 215 9.95 -24.15 13.70
CA PRO A 215 9.97 -25.48 13.04
C PRO A 215 9.23 -26.57 13.81
N GLU A 216 8.87 -26.32 15.07
CA GLU A 216 8.06 -27.24 15.90
C GLU A 216 6.55 -27.07 15.68
N LEU A 217 6.11 -26.04 14.94
CA LEU A 217 4.70 -25.76 14.70
C LEU A 217 4.27 -26.22 13.30
N GLU A 218 3.05 -26.68 13.19
CA GLU A 218 2.41 -26.98 11.91
C GLU A 218 1.62 -25.75 11.43
N PHE A 219 1.98 -25.23 10.27
CA PHE A 219 1.28 -24.11 9.63
C PHE A 219 0.30 -24.62 8.60
N SER A 220 -0.92 -24.10 8.63
CA SER A 220 -1.97 -24.37 7.64
C SER A 220 -2.94 -23.20 7.51
N GLU A 221 -3.83 -23.28 6.52
CA GLU A 221 -4.82 -22.24 6.31
C GLU A 221 -6.23 -22.77 6.07
N ILE A 222 -7.22 -21.95 6.38
CA ILE A 222 -8.61 -22.09 5.95
C ILE A 222 -8.83 -21.03 4.88
N ASN A 223 -8.84 -21.44 3.59
CA ASN A 223 -9.12 -20.53 2.48
C ASN A 223 -10.64 -20.35 2.35
N SER A 224 -11.12 -19.15 2.69
CA SER A 224 -12.55 -18.86 2.65
C SER A 224 -13.13 -18.91 1.24
N SER A 225 -12.33 -18.59 0.22
CA SER A 225 -12.78 -18.59 -1.18
C SER A 225 -13.06 -19.99 -1.74
N GLU A 226 -12.59 -21.05 -1.08
CA GLU A 226 -12.82 -22.44 -1.47
C GLU A 226 -14.03 -23.08 -0.76
N LEU A 227 -14.55 -22.46 0.28
CA LEU A 227 -15.55 -23.00 1.17
C LEU A 227 -16.84 -22.17 1.13
N THR A 228 -17.99 -22.83 1.04
CA THR A 228 -19.28 -22.15 1.29
C THR A 228 -19.36 -21.68 2.74
N THR A 229 -20.27 -20.72 3.04
CA THR A 229 -20.47 -20.23 4.42
C THR A 229 -20.60 -21.38 5.43
N ALA A 230 -21.41 -22.42 5.10
CA ALA A 230 -21.64 -23.54 6.02
C ALA A 230 -20.37 -24.40 6.22
N GLN A 231 -19.61 -24.65 5.16
CA GLN A 231 -18.36 -25.38 5.23
C GLN A 231 -17.30 -24.61 6.02
N LEU A 232 -17.23 -23.29 5.81
CA LEU A 232 -16.33 -22.41 6.54
C LEU A 232 -16.64 -22.40 8.04
N GLN A 233 -17.92 -22.23 8.42
CA GLN A 233 -18.38 -22.33 9.80
C GLN A 233 -18.02 -23.69 10.43
N GLN A 234 -18.21 -24.77 9.65
CA GLN A 234 -17.83 -26.12 10.11
C GLN A 234 -16.32 -26.26 10.28
N ALA A 235 -15.51 -25.76 9.35
CA ALA A 235 -14.06 -25.80 9.44
C ALA A 235 -13.55 -25.05 10.69
N ILE A 236 -14.03 -23.84 10.90
CA ILE A 236 -13.69 -23.03 12.08
C ILE A 236 -14.11 -23.75 13.38
N SER A 237 -15.32 -24.32 13.42
CA SER A 237 -15.81 -25.01 14.63
C SER A 237 -15.08 -26.31 14.99
N LYS A 238 -14.29 -26.86 14.04
CA LYS A 238 -13.45 -28.05 14.24
C LYS A 238 -12.05 -27.72 14.74
N VAL A 239 -11.65 -26.45 14.71
CA VAL A 239 -10.37 -26.01 15.27
C VAL A 239 -10.38 -26.35 16.76
N ASP A 240 -9.34 -27.07 17.20
CA ASP A 240 -9.20 -27.57 18.57
C ASP A 240 -8.39 -26.62 19.45
N ASP A 241 -8.34 -26.94 20.74
CA ASP A 241 -7.65 -26.14 21.77
C ASP A 241 -6.11 -26.20 21.70
N LYS A 242 -5.57 -26.98 20.75
CA LYS A 242 -4.13 -27.04 20.42
C LYS A 242 -3.77 -26.18 19.23
N THR A 243 -4.68 -25.33 18.77
CA THR A 243 -4.50 -24.52 17.59
C THR A 243 -4.49 -23.03 17.92
N ILE A 244 -3.52 -22.31 17.38
CA ILE A 244 -3.50 -20.84 17.33
C ILE A 244 -4.27 -20.44 16.08
N LEU A 245 -5.47 -19.88 16.24
CA LEU A 245 -6.29 -19.44 15.13
C LEU A 245 -6.08 -17.95 14.85
N ILE A 246 -5.54 -17.64 13.69
CA ILE A 246 -5.21 -16.28 13.26
C ILE A 246 -6.17 -15.86 12.15
N TYR A 247 -6.94 -14.80 12.36
CA TYR A 247 -7.70 -14.15 11.31
C TYR A 247 -6.83 -13.10 10.61
N ILE A 248 -6.61 -13.26 9.33
CA ILE A 248 -5.85 -12.31 8.51
C ILE A 248 -6.81 -11.49 7.64
N VAL A 249 -7.45 -12.10 6.65
CA VAL A 249 -8.38 -11.41 5.76
C VAL A 249 -9.42 -12.35 5.18
N MET A 250 -10.65 -11.88 5.08
CA MET A 250 -11.74 -12.57 4.40
C MET A 250 -12.76 -11.56 3.86
N SER A 251 -12.94 -11.52 2.56
CA SER A 251 -13.88 -10.61 1.88
C SER A 251 -15.04 -11.34 1.21
N LYS A 252 -14.84 -12.62 0.85
CA LYS A 252 -15.88 -13.47 0.24
C LYS A 252 -15.68 -14.94 0.61
N ASP A 253 -16.72 -15.73 0.45
CA ASP A 253 -16.66 -17.20 0.52
C ASP A 253 -16.76 -17.86 -0.85
N GLY A 254 -16.59 -19.19 -0.90
CA GLY A 254 -16.64 -19.98 -2.13
C GLY A 254 -18.03 -20.03 -2.80
N SER A 255 -19.08 -19.55 -2.15
CA SER A 255 -20.40 -19.35 -2.77
C SER A 255 -20.56 -17.97 -3.40
N GLY A 256 -19.53 -17.10 -3.28
CA GLY A 256 -19.55 -15.71 -3.73
C GLY A 256 -20.21 -14.73 -2.77
N LYS A 257 -20.60 -15.17 -1.57
CA LYS A 257 -21.13 -14.27 -0.54
C LYS A 257 -20.02 -13.37 -0.02
N GLN A 258 -20.31 -12.07 -0.02
CA GLN A 258 -19.40 -11.04 0.43
C GLN A 258 -19.58 -10.70 1.91
N TYR A 259 -18.50 -10.33 2.55
CA TYR A 259 -18.44 -9.94 3.96
C TYR A 259 -17.70 -8.61 4.10
N THR A 260 -18.21 -7.72 4.94
CA THR A 260 -17.37 -6.65 5.50
C THR A 260 -16.39 -7.26 6.49
N SER A 261 -15.32 -6.53 6.81
CA SER A 261 -14.34 -6.98 7.81
C SER A 261 -15.02 -7.37 9.14
N ASP A 262 -15.95 -6.53 9.61
CA ASP A 262 -16.70 -6.76 10.84
C ASP A 262 -17.57 -8.03 10.78
N GLN A 263 -18.25 -8.26 9.64
CA GLN A 263 -19.06 -9.47 9.44
C GLN A 263 -18.20 -10.74 9.42
N ALA A 264 -17.04 -10.68 8.77
CA ALA A 264 -16.11 -11.78 8.70
C ALA A 264 -15.55 -12.13 10.09
N VAL A 265 -15.03 -11.14 10.82
CA VAL A 265 -14.50 -11.33 12.18
C VAL A 265 -15.59 -11.89 13.11
N ARG A 266 -16.78 -11.31 13.11
CA ARG A 266 -17.91 -11.81 13.94
C ARG A 266 -18.26 -13.25 13.59
N MET A 267 -18.27 -13.60 12.31
CA MET A 267 -18.54 -14.98 11.90
C MET A 267 -17.47 -15.93 12.44
N VAL A 268 -16.18 -15.59 12.27
CA VAL A 268 -15.09 -16.43 12.78
C VAL A 268 -15.16 -16.58 14.30
N VAL A 269 -15.32 -15.49 15.04
CA VAL A 269 -15.41 -15.51 16.50
C VAL A 269 -16.62 -16.31 17.00
N ASN A 270 -17.77 -16.21 16.32
CA ASN A 270 -19.00 -16.89 16.76
C ASN A 270 -18.93 -18.42 16.57
N TYR A 271 -18.13 -18.91 15.62
CA TYR A 271 -18.00 -20.35 15.35
C TYR A 271 -16.70 -20.95 15.90
N SER A 272 -15.72 -20.13 16.28
CA SER A 272 -14.50 -20.61 16.91
C SER A 272 -14.74 -21.06 18.35
N LYS A 273 -14.08 -22.14 18.74
CA LYS A 273 -14.00 -22.65 20.11
C LYS A 273 -12.71 -22.23 20.81
N VAL A 274 -11.81 -21.59 20.08
CA VAL A 274 -10.51 -21.14 20.56
C VAL A 274 -10.40 -19.63 20.41
N PRO A 275 -9.47 -18.98 21.15
CA PRO A 275 -9.19 -17.56 20.92
C PRO A 275 -8.84 -17.29 19.46
N VAL A 276 -9.35 -16.19 18.90
CA VAL A 276 -9.03 -15.73 17.55
C VAL A 276 -8.12 -14.52 17.66
N TYR A 277 -6.93 -14.65 17.12
CA TYR A 277 -5.98 -13.55 17.03
C TYR A 277 -6.24 -12.79 15.73
N ARG A 278 -6.37 -11.48 15.80
CA ARG A 278 -6.55 -10.61 14.62
C ARG A 278 -5.26 -9.85 14.35
N MET A 279 -4.88 -9.83 13.09
CA MET A 279 -3.78 -9.00 12.59
C MET A 279 -4.27 -7.75 11.90
#